data_c7d88feb111d6e8c7a314dfc7fa8dcf8
#
_entry.id   c7d88feb111d6e8c7a314dfc7fa8dcf8
#
_cell.length_a   1.000
_cell.length_b   1.000
_cell.length_c   1.000
_cell.angle_alpha   90.00
_cell.angle_beta   90.00
_cell.angle_gamma   90.00
#
_symmetry.space_group_name_H-M   'P 1'
#
loop_
_entity.id
_entity.type
_entity.pdbx_description
1 polymer ?
#
loop_
_entity_poly.entity_id
_entity_poly.type
_entity_poly.pdbx_seq_one_letter_code
_entity_poly.pdbx_strand_id
1 'polypeptide(L)'
;MLKFLIGPVLAGAGWVAGSYFGADARHVVHKGPNSTYEGLAQALDGVPQRGMTSFEGGKPVPYEIKADRTYGERLYIRVMLEGREGATGEITLTPQANGEETLVIAKAHGDREVLRDVLAGSSRARLAYAPDWMLNLLSVRPLLQQLGEQIEKGERVSTGFRSRADWESSLSEAEQRKVQDWRQYDAARPRVDPNADAERFLQTR
;
A
#
# COMPACT_ATOMS: atom_id res chain seq x y z
N MET A 1 0.57 -5.28 25.65
CA MET A 1 -0.51 -5.76 24.75
C MET A 1 -0.86 -4.82 23.58
N LEU A 2 -0.08 -3.75 23.33
CA LEU A 2 -0.37 -2.76 22.27
C LEU A 2 0.30 -3.06 20.93
N LYS A 3 1.21 -4.03 20.87
CA LYS A 3 2.00 -4.34 19.64
C LYS A 3 1.24 -5.13 18.56
N PHE A 4 0.12 -5.77 18.91
CA PHE A 4 -0.66 -6.58 17.97
C PHE A 4 -1.68 -5.78 17.14
N LEU A 5 -2.03 -4.57 17.52
CA LEU A 5 -2.94 -3.69 16.78
C LEU A 5 -2.24 -2.86 15.68
N ILE A 6 -0.92 -2.76 15.74
CA ILE A 6 -0.13 -1.94 14.81
C ILE A 6 0.08 -2.65 13.47
N GLY A 7 0.13 -3.98 13.44
CA GLY A 7 0.34 -4.76 12.22
C GLY A 7 -0.74 -4.57 11.14
N PRO A 8 -2.03 -4.80 11.43
CA PRO A 8 -3.11 -4.62 10.45
C PRO A 8 -3.31 -3.18 10.02
N VAL A 9 -3.10 -2.23 10.94
CA VAL A 9 -3.20 -0.79 10.66
C VAL A 9 -2.05 -0.32 9.78
N LEU A 10 -0.84 -0.85 9.95
CA LEU A 10 0.28 -0.58 9.06
C LEU A 10 0.12 -1.25 7.69
N ALA A 11 -0.50 -2.42 7.62
CA ALA A 11 -0.87 -3.04 6.35
C ALA A 11 -1.94 -2.22 5.62
N GLY A 12 -2.99 -1.79 6.32
CA GLY A 12 -3.97 -0.85 5.78
C GLY A 12 -3.34 0.49 5.41
N ALA A 13 -2.45 1.04 6.25
CA ALA A 13 -1.75 2.29 5.97
C ALA A 13 -0.70 2.15 4.86
N GLY A 14 -0.05 0.99 4.74
CA GLY A 14 0.84 0.66 3.63
C GLY A 14 0.05 0.52 2.33
N TRP A 15 -1.13 -0.06 2.40
CA TRP A 15 -2.09 -0.16 1.30
C TRP A 15 -2.59 1.23 0.88
N VAL A 16 -3.03 2.04 1.83
CA VAL A 16 -3.45 3.43 1.59
C VAL A 16 -2.29 4.25 1.02
N ALA A 17 -1.07 4.12 1.53
CA ALA A 17 0.09 4.82 0.98
C ALA A 17 0.48 4.29 -0.41
N GLY A 18 0.36 2.98 -0.67
CA GLY A 18 0.56 2.39 -1.99
C GLY A 18 -0.51 2.79 -3.01
N SER A 19 -1.75 2.99 -2.54
CA SER A 19 -2.90 3.43 -3.33
C SER A 19 -2.76 4.85 -3.87
N TYR A 20 -1.94 5.64 -3.20
CA TYR A 20 -1.89 7.08 -3.40
C TYR A 20 -1.46 7.51 -4.81
N PHE A 21 -0.76 6.66 -5.57
CA PHE A 21 0.03 7.15 -6.71
C PHE A 21 -0.11 6.33 -8.00
N GLY A 22 -1.20 5.60 -8.17
CA GLY A 22 -1.45 4.86 -9.41
C GLY A 22 -0.35 3.84 -9.74
N ALA A 23 0.32 3.30 -8.72
CA ALA A 23 1.39 2.35 -8.91
C ALA A 23 0.84 0.98 -9.30
N ASP A 24 1.33 0.43 -10.43
CA ASP A 24 1.10 -0.96 -10.80
C ASP A 24 2.19 -1.84 -10.19
N ALA A 25 1.81 -2.82 -9.38
CA ALA A 25 2.70 -3.90 -8.97
C ALA A 25 2.30 -5.19 -9.67
N ARG A 26 3.29 -5.98 -10.10
CA ARG A 26 3.08 -7.26 -10.77
C ARG A 26 3.86 -8.35 -10.08
N HIS A 27 3.22 -9.50 -9.91
CA HIS A 27 3.86 -10.69 -9.35
C HIS A 27 3.24 -11.94 -9.96
N VAL A 28 4.07 -12.94 -10.28
CA VAL A 28 3.59 -14.26 -10.70
C VAL A 28 3.57 -15.15 -9.48
N VAL A 29 2.41 -15.73 -9.22
CA VAL A 29 2.20 -16.72 -8.15
C VAL A 29 2.12 -18.09 -8.81
N HIS A 30 2.96 -19.03 -8.38
CA HIS A 30 2.99 -20.42 -8.90
C HIS A 30 1.85 -21.28 -8.32
N LYS A 31 0.64 -20.75 -8.45
CA LYS A 31 -0.64 -21.39 -8.10
C LYS A 31 -1.70 -20.92 -9.09
N GLY A 32 -2.68 -21.78 -9.33
CA GLY A 32 -3.82 -21.43 -10.18
C GLY A 32 -4.65 -20.28 -9.61
N PRO A 33 -5.47 -19.60 -10.46
CA PRO A 33 -6.17 -18.37 -10.12
C PRO A 33 -7.13 -18.51 -8.93
N ASN A 34 -7.80 -19.63 -8.80
CA ASN A 34 -8.72 -19.83 -7.66
C ASN A 34 -7.96 -19.89 -6.32
N SER A 35 -6.88 -20.66 -6.24
CA SER A 35 -6.07 -20.77 -5.02
C SER A 35 -5.40 -19.43 -4.70
N THR A 36 -4.95 -18.71 -5.71
CA THR A 36 -4.38 -17.37 -5.55
C THR A 36 -5.43 -16.37 -5.05
N TYR A 37 -6.63 -16.42 -5.63
CA TYR A 37 -7.76 -15.60 -5.19
C TYR A 37 -8.13 -15.86 -3.72
N GLU A 38 -8.28 -17.14 -3.33
CA GLU A 38 -8.62 -17.53 -1.97
C GLU A 38 -7.60 -17.01 -0.95
N GLY A 39 -6.32 -17.12 -1.26
CA GLY A 39 -5.26 -16.58 -0.42
C GLY A 39 -5.33 -15.07 -0.26
N LEU A 40 -5.54 -14.33 -1.35
CA LEU A 40 -5.68 -12.87 -1.31
C LEU A 40 -6.98 -12.45 -0.57
N ALA A 41 -8.07 -13.17 -0.79
CA ALA A 41 -9.33 -12.92 -0.08
C ALA A 41 -9.19 -13.18 1.43
N GLN A 42 -8.50 -14.25 1.82
CA GLN A 42 -8.19 -14.54 3.22
C GLN A 42 -7.34 -13.43 3.86
N ALA A 43 -6.35 -12.90 3.15
CA ALA A 43 -5.56 -11.76 3.64
C ALA A 43 -6.43 -10.55 3.90
N LEU A 44 -7.35 -10.25 2.98
CA LEU A 44 -8.28 -9.13 3.11
C LEU A 44 -9.28 -9.33 4.26
N ASP A 45 -9.81 -10.55 4.42
CA ASP A 45 -10.74 -10.89 5.52
C ASP A 45 -10.07 -10.84 6.90
N GLY A 46 -8.75 -11.02 6.93
CA GLY A 46 -7.95 -10.87 8.15
C GLY A 46 -7.76 -9.40 8.59
N VAL A 47 -8.09 -8.43 7.75
CA VAL A 47 -8.01 -7.00 8.09
C VAL A 47 -9.34 -6.52 8.70
N PRO A 48 -9.34 -5.83 9.84
CA PRO A 48 -10.55 -5.23 10.38
C PRO A 48 -11.20 -4.29 9.35
N GLN A 49 -12.47 -4.56 9.02
CA GLN A 49 -13.17 -3.81 7.97
C GLN A 49 -13.54 -2.39 8.41
N ARG A 50 -13.56 -2.12 9.71
CA ARG A 50 -13.82 -0.81 10.32
C ARG A 50 -12.96 -0.63 11.55
N GLY A 51 -12.55 0.60 11.80
CA GLY A 51 -11.78 0.92 12.99
C GLY A 51 -11.32 2.36 13.03
N MET A 52 -10.38 2.60 13.91
CA MET A 52 -9.66 3.87 14.01
C MET A 52 -8.21 3.62 13.61
N THR A 53 -7.66 4.47 12.77
CA THR A 53 -6.23 4.50 12.50
C THR A 53 -5.65 5.79 13.05
N SER A 54 -4.41 5.74 13.52
CA SER A 54 -3.67 6.94 13.91
C SER A 54 -2.27 6.86 13.34
N PHE A 55 -1.83 7.99 12.82
CA PHE A 55 -0.44 8.16 12.39
C PHE A 55 0.29 8.92 13.51
N GLU A 56 1.53 8.56 13.76
CA GLU A 56 2.34 9.17 14.81
C GLU A 56 2.33 10.70 14.70
N GLY A 57 1.86 11.40 15.72
CA GLY A 57 1.64 12.84 15.75
C GLY A 57 0.34 13.33 15.10
N GLY A 58 -0.43 12.44 14.44
CA GLY A 58 -1.71 12.77 13.81
C GLY A 58 -2.92 12.48 14.69
N LYS A 59 -4.08 12.97 14.26
CA LYS A 59 -5.37 12.66 14.90
C LYS A 59 -5.80 11.22 14.57
N PRO A 60 -6.55 10.54 15.48
CA PRO A 60 -7.23 9.30 15.14
C PRO A 60 -8.26 9.54 14.03
N VAL A 61 -8.24 8.68 13.01
CA VAL A 61 -9.09 8.78 11.82
C VAL A 61 -9.93 7.52 11.70
N PRO A 62 -11.27 7.62 11.65
CA PRO A 62 -12.12 6.47 11.40
C PRO A 62 -11.92 5.99 9.95
N TYR A 63 -11.81 4.68 9.79
CA TYR A 63 -11.74 4.06 8.47
C TYR A 63 -12.78 2.96 8.30
N GLU A 64 -13.18 2.74 7.04
CA GLU A 64 -13.99 1.60 6.61
C GLU A 64 -13.40 1.04 5.31
N ILE A 65 -13.25 -0.28 5.24
CA ILE A 65 -12.81 -1.01 4.04
C ILE A 65 -14.02 -1.69 3.42
N LYS A 66 -14.28 -1.44 2.15
CA LYS A 66 -15.31 -2.09 1.34
C LYS A 66 -14.65 -2.88 0.23
N ALA A 67 -15.07 -4.11 0.01
CA ALA A 67 -14.52 -4.96 -1.03
C ALA A 67 -15.62 -5.52 -1.93
N ASP A 68 -15.47 -5.28 -3.23
CA ASP A 68 -16.25 -5.93 -4.27
C ASP A 68 -15.40 -7.06 -4.87
N ARG A 69 -15.98 -8.25 -5.02
CA ARG A 69 -15.24 -9.48 -5.33
C ARG A 69 -15.82 -10.18 -6.54
N THR A 70 -14.96 -10.51 -7.51
CA THR A 70 -15.27 -11.45 -8.60
C THR A 70 -14.35 -12.65 -8.44
N TYR A 71 -14.95 -13.80 -8.08
CA TYR A 71 -14.21 -15.01 -7.73
C TYR A 71 -13.24 -15.44 -8.83
N GLY A 72 -11.99 -15.69 -8.46
CA GLY A 72 -10.93 -16.12 -9.36
C GLY A 72 -10.38 -15.04 -10.31
N GLU A 73 -10.97 -13.83 -10.35
CA GLU A 73 -10.64 -12.80 -11.33
C GLU A 73 -10.16 -11.50 -10.72
N ARG A 74 -10.93 -10.96 -9.75
CA ARG A 74 -10.72 -9.59 -9.28
C ARG A 74 -11.14 -9.37 -7.83
N LEU A 75 -10.35 -8.54 -7.14
CA LEU A 75 -10.70 -7.91 -5.87
C LEU A 75 -10.63 -6.40 -6.07
N TYR A 76 -11.73 -5.70 -5.82
CA TYR A 76 -11.76 -4.24 -5.84
C TYR A 76 -12.04 -3.73 -4.43
N ILE A 77 -11.18 -2.88 -3.92
CA ILE A 77 -11.15 -2.46 -2.52
C ILE A 77 -11.26 -0.94 -2.46
N ARG A 78 -12.16 -0.44 -1.62
CA ARG A 78 -12.32 0.98 -1.33
C ARG A 78 -12.00 1.23 0.14
N VAL A 79 -11.16 2.18 0.40
CA VAL A 79 -10.82 2.62 1.76
C VAL A 79 -11.46 3.97 1.99
N MET A 80 -12.46 3.98 2.86
CA MET A 80 -13.12 5.20 3.30
C MET A 80 -12.38 5.75 4.52
N LEU A 81 -12.07 7.02 4.52
CA LEU A 81 -11.44 7.75 5.62
C LEU A 81 -12.35 8.92 5.99
N GLU A 82 -12.78 9.00 7.24
CA GLU A 82 -13.75 10.01 7.69
C GLU A 82 -15.01 10.08 6.79
N GLY A 83 -15.46 8.92 6.26
CA GLY A 83 -16.60 8.82 5.36
C GLY A 83 -16.34 9.24 3.91
N ARG A 84 -15.15 9.71 3.56
CA ARG A 84 -14.73 10.04 2.20
C ARG A 84 -13.91 8.91 1.60
N GLU A 85 -13.98 8.68 0.29
CA GLU A 85 -13.14 7.70 -0.38
C GLU A 85 -11.71 8.22 -0.44
N GLY A 86 -10.85 7.70 0.43
CA GLY A 86 -9.44 8.10 0.50
C GLY A 86 -8.54 7.30 -0.43
N ALA A 87 -8.91 6.05 -0.72
CA ALA A 87 -8.12 5.22 -1.62
C ALA A 87 -8.95 4.08 -2.22
N THR A 88 -8.54 3.64 -3.42
CA THR A 88 -9.05 2.43 -4.07
C THR A 88 -7.89 1.53 -4.46
N GLY A 89 -8.16 0.24 -4.51
CA GLY A 89 -7.22 -0.75 -5.00
C GLY A 89 -7.92 -1.81 -5.83
N GLU A 90 -7.32 -2.17 -6.94
CA GLU A 90 -7.77 -3.24 -7.79
C GLU A 90 -6.68 -4.29 -7.88
N ILE A 91 -7.03 -5.53 -7.60
CA ILE A 91 -6.16 -6.69 -7.83
C ILE A 91 -6.84 -7.54 -8.89
N THR A 92 -6.17 -7.73 -10.02
CA THR A 92 -6.62 -8.59 -11.11
C THR A 92 -5.75 -9.83 -11.20
N LEU A 93 -6.38 -10.96 -11.48
CA LEU A 93 -5.72 -12.25 -11.64
C LEU A 93 -5.86 -12.70 -13.09
N THR A 94 -4.74 -13.01 -13.71
CA THR A 94 -4.70 -13.50 -15.08
C THR A 94 -4.03 -14.88 -15.11
N PRO A 95 -4.74 -15.95 -15.49
CA PRO A 95 -4.15 -17.27 -15.62
C PRO A 95 -2.95 -17.27 -16.56
N GLN A 96 -1.89 -17.95 -16.18
CA GLN A 96 -0.67 -18.19 -16.94
C GLN A 96 -0.39 -19.70 -16.97
N ALA A 97 0.52 -20.14 -17.85
CA ALA A 97 1.00 -21.53 -17.87
C ALA A 97 -0.13 -22.57 -17.79
N ASN A 98 -1.12 -22.48 -18.67
CA ASN A 98 -2.29 -23.39 -18.70
C ASN A 98 -3.14 -23.39 -17.42
N GLY A 99 -3.07 -22.31 -16.63
CA GLY A 99 -3.83 -22.15 -15.37
C GLY A 99 -3.10 -22.68 -14.12
N GLU A 100 -1.84 -23.10 -14.24
CA GLU A 100 -1.03 -23.52 -13.11
C GLU A 100 -0.37 -22.33 -12.37
N GLU A 101 -0.26 -21.20 -13.05
CA GLU A 101 0.29 -19.96 -12.53
C GLU A 101 -0.72 -18.81 -12.68
N THR A 102 -0.54 -17.79 -11.87
CA THR A 102 -1.39 -16.59 -11.90
C THR A 102 -0.52 -15.33 -11.92
N LEU A 103 -0.67 -14.52 -12.96
CA LEU A 103 -0.16 -13.16 -12.92
C LEU A 103 -1.12 -12.30 -12.11
N VAL A 104 -0.64 -11.79 -10.99
CA VAL A 104 -1.36 -10.86 -10.13
C VAL A 104 -0.89 -9.44 -10.44
N ILE A 105 -1.83 -8.57 -10.76
CA ILE A 105 -1.57 -7.14 -11.01
C ILE A 105 -2.35 -6.35 -9.97
N ALA A 106 -1.64 -5.58 -9.14
CA ALA A 106 -2.24 -4.68 -8.18
C ALA A 106 -2.12 -3.24 -8.68
N LYS A 107 -3.25 -2.57 -8.79
CA LYS A 107 -3.35 -1.14 -9.09
C LYS A 107 -3.94 -0.45 -7.89
N ALA A 108 -3.35 0.65 -7.50
CA ALA A 108 -3.81 1.39 -6.37
C ALA A 108 -3.91 2.87 -6.75
N HIS A 109 -4.97 3.51 -6.28
CA HIS A 109 -5.24 4.92 -6.52
C HIS A 109 -5.65 5.58 -5.21
N GLY A 110 -5.17 6.79 -4.94
CA GLY A 110 -5.50 7.55 -3.74
C GLY A 110 -5.99 8.95 -4.04
N ASP A 111 -6.98 9.39 -3.29
CA ASP A 111 -7.41 10.78 -3.31
C ASP A 111 -6.40 11.64 -2.51
N ARG A 112 -5.62 12.44 -3.22
CA ARG A 112 -4.56 13.28 -2.63
C ARG A 112 -5.09 14.29 -1.63
N GLU A 113 -6.27 14.83 -1.88
CA GLU A 113 -6.87 15.84 -1.02
C GLU A 113 -7.30 15.21 0.30
N VAL A 114 -8.03 14.10 0.24
CA VAL A 114 -8.45 13.37 1.44
C VAL A 114 -7.26 12.91 2.26
N LEU A 115 -6.23 12.37 1.62
CA LEU A 115 -5.06 11.87 2.33
C LEU A 115 -4.20 12.99 2.91
N ARG A 116 -4.07 14.12 2.22
CA ARG A 116 -3.39 15.30 2.76
C ARG A 116 -4.07 15.79 4.05
N ASP A 117 -5.41 15.86 4.05
CA ASP A 117 -6.17 16.25 5.21
C ASP A 117 -5.99 15.28 6.38
N VAL A 118 -6.09 13.98 6.07
CA VAL A 118 -5.96 12.90 7.06
C VAL A 118 -4.55 12.78 7.63
N LEU A 119 -3.51 12.99 6.81
CA LEU A 119 -2.12 12.91 7.23
C LEU A 119 -1.59 14.23 7.81
N ALA A 120 -2.38 15.30 7.76
CA ALA A 120 -1.99 16.60 8.27
C ALA A 120 -1.56 16.52 9.75
N GLY A 121 -0.41 17.09 10.07
CA GLY A 121 0.16 17.08 11.41
C GLY A 121 0.83 15.78 11.84
N SER A 122 0.79 14.72 11.01
CA SER A 122 1.46 13.46 11.32
C SER A 122 2.92 13.43 10.83
N SER A 123 3.72 12.54 11.40
CA SER A 123 5.09 12.26 10.92
C SER A 123 5.11 11.76 9.47
N ARG A 124 3.97 11.35 8.93
CA ARG A 124 3.78 10.81 7.57
C ARG A 124 3.19 11.81 6.59
N ALA A 125 2.93 13.06 6.98
CA ALA A 125 2.42 14.10 6.08
C ALA A 125 3.24 14.21 4.78
N ARG A 126 4.55 13.93 4.85
CA ARG A 126 5.43 13.91 3.68
C ARG A 126 5.17 12.78 2.68
N LEU A 127 4.54 11.68 3.11
CA LEU A 127 4.17 10.60 2.17
C LEU A 127 3.16 11.08 1.14
N ALA A 128 2.39 12.11 1.46
CA ALA A 128 1.49 12.77 0.51
C ALA A 128 2.22 13.36 -0.72
N TYR A 129 3.53 13.55 -0.62
CA TYR A 129 4.38 14.14 -1.67
C TYR A 129 5.43 13.17 -2.21
N ALA A 130 5.42 11.92 -1.74
CA ALA A 130 6.37 10.92 -2.22
C ALA A 130 6.08 10.58 -3.71
N PRO A 131 7.12 10.43 -4.55
CA PRO A 131 6.92 10.06 -5.94
C PRO A 131 6.34 8.64 -6.07
N ASP A 132 5.50 8.44 -7.08
CA ASP A 132 4.75 7.19 -7.31
C ASP A 132 5.64 5.95 -7.34
N TRP A 133 6.80 6.07 -7.99
CA TRP A 133 7.76 4.97 -8.09
C TRP A 133 8.25 4.49 -6.71
N MET A 134 8.41 5.43 -5.75
CA MET A 134 8.92 5.08 -4.43
C MET A 134 7.88 4.33 -3.60
N LEU A 135 6.62 4.71 -3.71
CA LEU A 135 5.55 4.03 -2.99
C LEU A 135 5.26 2.66 -3.57
N ASN A 136 5.32 2.54 -4.91
CA ASN A 136 5.26 1.23 -5.55
C ASN A 136 6.38 0.32 -5.04
N LEU A 137 7.61 0.80 -5.08
CA LEU A 137 8.80 0.04 -4.69
C LEU A 137 8.80 -0.35 -3.21
N LEU A 138 8.38 0.56 -2.32
CA LEU A 138 8.50 0.37 -0.86
C LEU A 138 7.23 -0.16 -0.19
N SER A 139 6.10 -0.21 -0.87
CA SER A 139 4.82 -0.59 -0.26
C SER A 139 4.05 -1.65 -1.05
N VAL A 140 3.62 -1.36 -2.27
CA VAL A 140 2.71 -2.26 -3.01
C VAL A 140 3.41 -3.53 -3.46
N ARG A 141 4.58 -3.40 -4.07
CA ARG A 141 5.37 -4.53 -4.58
C ARG A 141 5.80 -5.50 -3.48
N PRO A 142 6.34 -5.02 -2.32
CA PRO A 142 6.70 -5.92 -1.22
C PRO A 142 5.52 -6.70 -0.67
N LEU A 143 4.38 -6.02 -0.50
CA LEU A 143 3.18 -6.67 0.00
C LEU A 143 2.72 -7.76 -0.95
N LEU A 144 2.61 -7.44 -2.24
CA LEU A 144 2.17 -8.39 -3.24
C LEU A 144 3.09 -9.61 -3.33
N GLN A 145 4.40 -9.39 -3.28
CA GLN A 145 5.39 -10.47 -3.28
C GLN A 145 5.28 -11.33 -2.02
N GLN A 146 5.16 -10.73 -0.84
CA GLN A 146 5.00 -11.46 0.41
C GLN A 146 3.71 -12.30 0.41
N LEU A 147 2.59 -11.74 -0.05
CA LEU A 147 1.33 -12.48 -0.15
C LEU A 147 1.47 -13.65 -1.13
N GLY A 148 2.11 -13.43 -2.28
CA GLY A 148 2.40 -14.49 -3.26
C GLY A 148 3.20 -15.63 -2.65
N GLU A 149 4.31 -15.33 -1.97
CA GLU A 149 5.14 -16.34 -1.31
C GLU A 149 4.36 -17.16 -0.26
N GLN A 150 3.48 -16.52 0.52
CA GLN A 150 2.66 -17.20 1.52
C GLN A 150 1.65 -18.14 0.87
N ILE A 151 1.01 -17.69 -0.22
CA ILE A 151 0.06 -18.49 -1.00
C ILE A 151 0.76 -19.71 -1.60
N GLU A 152 1.94 -19.54 -2.17
CA GLU A 152 2.72 -20.64 -2.75
C GLU A 152 3.09 -21.72 -1.74
N LYS A 153 3.48 -21.30 -0.53
CA LYS A 153 3.82 -22.19 0.57
C LYS A 153 2.61 -22.83 1.25
N GLY A 154 1.38 -22.38 0.94
CA GLY A 154 0.17 -22.81 1.64
C GLY A 154 0.13 -22.33 3.10
N GLU A 155 0.86 -21.28 3.42
CA GLU A 155 0.86 -20.66 4.73
C GLU A 155 -0.41 -19.81 4.92
N ARG A 156 -0.77 -19.56 6.19
CA ARG A 156 -1.86 -18.62 6.47
C ARG A 156 -1.46 -17.23 5.98
N VAL A 157 -2.19 -16.74 5.00
CA VAL A 157 -1.90 -15.44 4.39
C VAL A 157 -2.24 -14.34 5.37
N SER A 158 -1.28 -13.47 5.62
CA SER A 158 -1.43 -12.34 6.53
C SER A 158 -0.80 -11.08 5.94
N THR A 159 -1.42 -9.94 6.18
CA THR A 159 -0.94 -8.63 5.75
C THR A 159 0.14 -8.04 6.66
N GLY A 160 0.67 -8.81 7.61
CA GLY A 160 1.79 -8.40 8.45
C GLY A 160 3.06 -8.24 7.62
N PHE A 161 3.59 -7.03 7.53
CA PHE A 161 4.82 -6.77 6.80
C PHE A 161 6.05 -7.40 7.47
N ARG A 162 6.92 -7.98 6.67
CA ARG A 162 8.34 -8.11 7.04
C ARG A 162 8.89 -6.74 7.41
N SER A 163 9.92 -6.71 8.23
CA SER A 163 10.50 -5.42 8.64
C SER A 163 10.92 -4.63 7.38
N ARG A 164 10.77 -3.32 7.43
CA ARG A 164 11.21 -2.44 6.33
C ARG A 164 12.69 -2.65 5.99
N ALA A 165 13.51 -2.93 7.00
CA ALA A 165 14.93 -3.19 6.83
C ALA A 165 15.19 -4.45 5.98
N ASP A 166 14.43 -5.54 6.24
CA ASP A 166 14.58 -6.79 5.47
C ASP A 166 14.19 -6.58 4.01
N TRP A 167 13.16 -5.76 3.77
CA TRP A 167 12.75 -5.42 2.42
C TRP A 167 13.79 -4.54 1.70
N GLU A 168 14.25 -3.48 2.34
CA GLU A 168 15.23 -2.57 1.74
C GLU A 168 16.53 -3.31 1.38
N SER A 169 16.94 -4.30 2.19
CA SER A 169 18.13 -5.14 1.89
C SER A 169 17.93 -6.05 0.66
N SER A 170 16.68 -6.35 0.28
CA SER A 170 16.35 -7.18 -0.90
C SER A 170 16.29 -6.40 -2.20
N LEU A 171 16.33 -5.06 -2.15
CA LEU A 171 16.35 -4.21 -3.33
C LEU A 171 17.67 -4.32 -4.09
N SER A 172 17.64 -4.20 -5.41
CA SER A 172 18.86 -4.06 -6.21
C SER A 172 19.66 -2.81 -5.80
N GLU A 173 20.95 -2.81 -6.03
CA GLU A 173 21.81 -1.66 -5.73
C GLU A 173 21.32 -0.36 -6.37
N ALA A 174 20.80 -0.42 -7.60
CA ALA A 174 20.26 0.74 -8.29
C ALA A 174 19.00 1.29 -7.59
N GLU A 175 18.12 0.40 -7.12
CA GLU A 175 16.92 0.77 -6.37
C GLU A 175 17.29 1.33 -4.98
N GLN A 176 18.25 0.72 -4.30
CA GLN A 176 18.76 1.22 -3.02
C GLN A 176 19.32 2.64 -3.15
N ARG A 177 20.17 2.89 -4.17
CA ARG A 177 20.72 4.22 -4.46
C ARG A 177 19.59 5.22 -4.72
N LYS A 178 18.63 4.88 -5.56
CA LYS A 178 17.49 5.76 -5.87
C LYS A 178 16.68 6.12 -4.64
N VAL A 179 16.43 5.18 -3.72
CA VAL A 179 15.76 5.44 -2.43
C VAL A 179 16.59 6.36 -1.54
N GLN A 180 17.91 6.12 -1.51
CA GLN A 180 18.82 6.92 -0.69
C GLN A 180 18.95 8.37 -1.19
N ASP A 181 19.09 8.54 -2.50
CA ASP A 181 19.13 9.87 -3.14
C ASP A 181 17.85 10.65 -2.86
N TRP A 182 16.69 10.00 -2.96
CA TRP A 182 15.43 10.65 -2.62
C TRP A 182 15.35 11.03 -1.13
N ARG A 183 15.82 10.18 -0.22
CA ARG A 183 15.86 10.50 1.22
C ARG A 183 16.76 11.70 1.51
N GLN A 184 17.91 11.78 0.85
CA GLN A 184 18.81 12.94 0.97
C GLN A 184 18.16 14.22 0.44
N TYR A 185 17.51 14.11 -0.72
CA TYR A 185 16.77 15.21 -1.32
C TYR A 185 15.63 15.70 -0.41
N ASP A 186 14.84 14.78 0.14
CA ASP A 186 13.74 15.12 1.06
C ASP A 186 14.24 15.70 2.39
N ALA A 187 15.36 15.19 2.91
CA ALA A 187 16.00 15.69 4.13
C ALA A 187 16.60 17.12 3.95
N ALA A 188 17.09 17.42 2.76
CA ALA A 188 17.70 18.72 2.44
C ALA A 188 16.64 19.82 2.20
N ARG A 189 15.38 19.47 2.03
CA ARG A 189 14.31 20.47 1.89
C ARG A 189 14.08 21.19 3.23
N PRO A 190 14.04 22.52 3.23
CA PRO A 190 13.65 23.24 4.43
C PRO A 190 12.27 22.73 4.88
N ARG A 191 12.09 22.56 6.18
CA ARG A 191 10.81 22.21 6.79
C ARG A 191 9.84 23.40 6.64
N VAL A 192 9.32 23.58 5.46
CA VAL A 192 8.30 24.60 5.16
C VAL A 192 6.94 23.98 5.45
N ASP A 193 6.01 24.81 5.90
CA ASP A 193 4.61 24.44 6.10
C ASP A 193 4.12 23.65 4.87
N PRO A 194 3.61 22.42 5.05
CA PRO A 194 3.17 21.58 3.95
C PRO A 194 2.11 22.24 3.07
N ASN A 195 1.38 23.24 3.58
CA ASN A 195 0.43 24.05 2.81
C ASN A 195 1.13 25.06 1.89
N ALA A 196 2.26 25.64 2.30
CA ALA A 196 3.00 26.60 1.50
C ALA A 196 3.78 25.95 0.34
N ASP A 197 4.24 24.69 0.52
CA ASP A 197 4.91 23.92 -0.55
C ASP A 197 3.95 23.44 -1.62
N ALA A 198 2.71 23.09 -1.25
CA ALA A 198 1.67 22.72 -2.22
C ALA A 198 1.28 23.89 -3.13
N GLU A 199 1.17 25.08 -2.58
CA GLU A 199 0.86 26.29 -3.37
C GLU A 199 2.00 26.64 -4.34
N ARG A 200 3.26 26.54 -3.90
CA ARG A 200 4.42 26.80 -4.77
C ARG A 200 4.53 25.76 -5.89
N PHE A 201 4.27 24.50 -5.61
CA PHE A 201 4.31 23.45 -6.62
C PHE A 201 3.22 23.61 -7.69
N LEU A 202 2.03 24.09 -7.29
CA LEU A 202 0.93 24.36 -8.22
C LEU A 202 1.13 25.63 -9.05
N GLN A 203 1.94 26.60 -8.57
CA GLN A 203 2.25 27.84 -9.29
C GLN A 203 3.39 27.69 -10.31
N THR A 204 4.17 26.60 -10.26
CA THR A 204 5.31 26.34 -11.15
C THR A 204 4.96 25.40 -12.32
N ARG A 205 3.70 25.09 -12.52
CA ARG A 205 3.15 24.36 -13.66
C ARG A 205 2.12 25.20 -14.40
#